data_c1c386d27af63e8b62a1296758a7e79d
#
_entry.id   c1c386d27af63e8b62a1296758a7e79d
#
_cell.length_a   1.000
_cell.length_b   1.000
_cell.length_c   1.000
_cell.angle_alpha   90.00
_cell.angle_beta   90.00
_cell.angle_gamma   90.00
#
_symmetry.space_group_name_H-M   'P 1'
#
loop_
_entity.id
_entity.type
_entity.pdbx_description
1 polymer ?
#
loop_
_entity_poly.entity_id
_entity_poly.type
_entity_poly.pdbx_seq_one_letter_code
_entity_poly.pdbx_strand_id
1 'polypeptide(L)'
;MKVSVIIPTRNEGKAIARVLKEIPKKFVDEIIVIDGYSKDDTAQEAKANLRVGKDKFILQKKPGFGNALLEAFGKSSGDAIVILNGDGSQDPKDIPLLLEKINQGNDYVMASRYAKGGRSDDDSVIRFIGNRTLTFLTNLVHRTNVSDSLYFFTAISRKGLKKIHPKSPGFEFCIEILIMAHKAGLKFAEVPVVERASLSKSKVNAFLVGSKILWKILQSY
;
A
#
# COMPACT_ATOMS: atom_id res chain seq x y z
N MET A 1 8.66 -18.31 -5.55
CA MET A 1 8.80 -16.84 -5.37
C MET A 1 8.58 -16.55 -3.89
N LYS A 2 9.55 -15.94 -3.25
CA LYS A 2 9.46 -15.52 -1.84
C LYS A 2 8.65 -14.21 -1.72
N VAL A 3 7.78 -14.12 -0.72
CA VAL A 3 6.84 -13.00 -0.57
C VAL A 3 7.01 -12.31 0.78
N SER A 4 7.23 -10.98 0.74
CA SER A 4 7.19 -10.10 1.91
C SER A 4 5.90 -9.29 1.91
N VAL A 5 5.19 -9.25 3.04
CA VAL A 5 4.09 -8.33 3.27
C VAL A 5 4.56 -7.22 4.20
N ILE A 6 4.41 -5.97 3.78
CA ILE A 6 4.76 -4.79 4.58
C ILE A 6 3.47 -4.10 5.03
N ILE A 7 3.38 -3.84 6.33
CA ILE A 7 2.22 -3.19 6.95
C ILE A 7 2.70 -1.96 7.74
N PRO A 8 2.68 -0.77 7.12
CA PRO A 8 2.86 0.46 7.86
C PRO A 8 1.65 0.68 8.78
N THR A 9 1.90 1.00 10.03
CA THR A 9 0.84 1.15 11.03
C THR A 9 1.11 2.32 11.98
N ARG A 10 0.04 2.97 12.44
CA ARG A 10 0.11 3.99 13.48
C ARG A 10 -1.23 4.13 14.20
N ASN A 11 -1.26 3.74 15.48
CA ASN A 11 -2.48 3.72 16.31
C ASN A 11 -3.62 2.90 15.65
N GLU A 12 -3.32 1.66 15.28
CA GLU A 12 -4.21 0.71 14.62
C GLU A 12 -4.52 -0.52 15.50
N GLY A 13 -4.39 -0.40 16.85
CA GLY A 13 -4.48 -1.52 17.77
C GLY A 13 -5.72 -2.40 17.57
N LYS A 14 -6.88 -1.76 17.34
CA LYS A 14 -8.13 -2.50 17.08
C LYS A 14 -8.15 -3.28 15.77
N ALA A 15 -7.39 -2.86 14.78
CA ALA A 15 -7.42 -3.42 13.43
C ALA A 15 -6.26 -4.38 13.17
N ILE A 16 -5.05 -4.06 13.65
CA ILE A 16 -3.82 -4.77 13.26
C ILE A 16 -3.86 -6.27 13.59
N ALA A 17 -4.41 -6.64 14.74
CA ALA A 17 -4.54 -8.05 15.13
C ALA A 17 -5.43 -8.82 14.14
N ARG A 18 -6.54 -8.23 13.70
CA ARG A 18 -7.43 -8.82 12.71
C ARG A 18 -6.71 -8.95 11.35
N VAL A 19 -6.08 -7.87 10.89
CA VAL A 19 -5.33 -7.87 9.62
C VAL A 19 -4.30 -9.01 9.62
N LEU A 20 -3.48 -9.13 10.67
CA LEU A 20 -2.45 -10.16 10.78
C LEU A 20 -3.01 -11.59 10.82
N LYS A 21 -4.18 -11.79 11.42
CA LYS A 21 -4.86 -13.10 11.46
C LYS A 21 -5.44 -13.49 10.11
N GLU A 22 -5.95 -12.51 9.34
CA GLU A 22 -6.57 -12.72 8.03
C GLU A 22 -5.55 -12.93 6.89
N ILE A 23 -4.26 -12.56 7.07
CA ILE A 23 -3.22 -12.80 6.06
C ILE A 23 -3.12 -14.29 5.73
N PRO A 24 -3.24 -14.68 4.44
CA PRO A 24 -3.13 -16.07 4.02
C PRO A 24 -1.68 -16.54 4.06
N LYS A 25 -1.24 -16.97 5.25
CA LYS A 25 0.17 -17.29 5.60
C LYS A 25 0.83 -18.33 4.70
N LYS A 26 0.05 -19.14 3.99
CA LYS A 26 0.58 -20.13 3.00
C LYS A 26 1.20 -19.48 1.76
N PHE A 27 0.88 -18.22 1.48
CA PHE A 27 1.42 -17.45 0.36
C PHE A 27 2.46 -16.41 0.79
N VAL A 28 2.76 -16.30 2.11
CA VAL A 28 3.58 -15.23 2.67
C VAL A 28 4.72 -15.79 3.50
N ASP A 29 5.95 -15.50 3.08
CA ASP A 29 7.16 -15.97 3.76
C ASP A 29 7.52 -15.12 4.97
N GLU A 30 7.38 -13.79 4.88
CA GLU A 30 7.60 -12.85 5.98
C GLU A 30 6.58 -11.72 6.01
N ILE A 31 6.25 -11.26 7.20
CA ILE A 31 5.45 -10.07 7.45
C ILE A 31 6.35 -9.06 8.17
N ILE A 32 6.32 -7.81 7.72
CA ILE A 32 7.02 -6.71 8.35
C ILE A 32 5.99 -5.67 8.77
N VAL A 33 5.72 -5.59 10.05
CA VAL A 33 4.94 -4.48 10.62
C VAL A 33 5.91 -3.37 10.96
N ILE A 34 5.70 -2.19 10.37
CA ILE A 34 6.51 -1.01 10.66
C ILE A 34 5.65 0.05 11.34
N ASP A 35 5.95 0.33 12.60
CA ASP A 35 5.16 1.19 13.47
C ASP A 35 5.67 2.63 13.50
N GLY A 36 4.73 3.56 13.27
CA GLY A 36 4.94 4.99 13.25
C GLY A 36 4.80 5.66 14.62
N TYR A 37 5.37 5.09 15.69
CA TYR A 37 5.28 5.57 17.06
C TYR A 37 3.83 5.60 17.58
N SER A 38 3.15 4.47 17.51
CA SER A 38 1.81 4.28 18.08
C SER A 38 1.81 4.53 19.58
N LYS A 39 0.72 5.14 20.05
CA LYS A 39 0.51 5.46 21.48
C LYS A 39 -0.56 4.58 22.14
N ASP A 40 -1.17 3.71 21.34
CA ASP A 40 -2.16 2.72 21.75
C ASP A 40 -1.52 1.31 21.80
N ASP A 41 -2.34 0.29 21.88
CA ASP A 41 -1.93 -1.12 21.96
C ASP A 41 -1.42 -1.72 20.63
N THR A 42 -1.27 -0.92 19.56
CA THR A 42 -0.82 -1.39 18.23
C THR A 42 0.44 -2.24 18.28
N ALA A 43 1.47 -1.79 19.00
CA ALA A 43 2.74 -2.51 19.09
C ALA A 43 2.60 -3.85 19.81
N GLN A 44 1.79 -3.90 20.85
CA GLN A 44 1.50 -5.12 21.61
C GLN A 44 0.73 -6.13 20.74
N GLU A 45 -0.37 -5.68 20.14
CA GLU A 45 -1.21 -6.51 19.27
C GLU A 45 -0.45 -7.01 18.04
N ALA A 46 0.38 -6.18 17.42
CA ALA A 46 1.21 -6.61 16.30
C ALA A 46 2.16 -7.73 16.73
N LYS A 47 2.95 -7.52 17.79
CA LYS A 47 3.93 -8.51 18.26
C LYS A 47 3.29 -9.83 18.67
N ALA A 48 2.11 -9.80 19.29
CA ALA A 48 1.38 -11.00 19.71
C ALA A 48 0.88 -11.85 18.53
N ASN A 49 0.71 -11.27 17.33
CA ASN A 49 0.16 -11.94 16.16
C ASN A 49 1.21 -12.25 15.06
N LEU A 50 2.47 -11.85 15.24
CA LEU A 50 3.58 -12.16 14.34
C LEU A 50 4.20 -13.53 14.63
N ARG A 51 4.69 -14.21 13.58
CA ARG A 51 5.36 -15.51 13.68
C ARG A 51 6.81 -15.33 14.15
N VAL A 52 7.16 -15.93 15.25
CA VAL A 52 8.54 -15.88 15.81
C VAL A 52 9.54 -16.42 14.78
N GLY A 53 10.66 -15.72 14.61
CA GLY A 53 11.76 -16.11 13.71
C GLY A 53 11.48 -15.92 12.22
N LYS A 54 10.25 -15.53 11.82
CA LYS A 54 9.90 -15.28 10.42
C LYS A 54 9.49 -13.82 10.17
N ASP A 55 8.63 -13.29 11.04
CA ASP A 55 8.05 -11.97 10.89
C ASP A 55 8.84 -10.92 11.69
N LYS A 56 8.68 -9.65 11.37
CA LYS A 56 9.41 -8.55 11.99
C LYS A 56 8.46 -7.46 12.46
N PHE A 57 8.70 -6.96 13.67
CA PHE A 57 8.16 -5.69 14.14
C PHE A 57 9.29 -4.66 14.15
N ILE A 58 9.08 -3.52 13.50
CA ILE A 58 10.07 -2.45 13.37
C ILE A 58 9.44 -1.15 13.86
N LEU A 59 10.14 -0.44 14.73
CA LEU A 59 9.83 0.95 15.01
C LEU A 59 10.56 1.82 13.97
N GLN A 60 9.80 2.61 13.19
CA GLN A 60 10.40 3.42 12.12
C GLN A 60 11.41 4.44 12.69
N LYS A 61 12.46 4.74 11.92
CA LYS A 61 13.50 5.70 12.36
C LYS A 61 13.11 7.14 12.07
N LYS A 62 12.48 7.40 10.94
CA LYS A 62 12.07 8.74 10.51
C LYS A 62 10.55 8.79 10.37
N PRO A 63 9.89 9.86 10.87
CA PRO A 63 8.44 9.99 10.75
C PRO A 63 8.00 10.09 9.29
N GLY A 64 6.81 9.57 9.00
CA GLY A 64 6.16 9.65 7.70
C GLY A 64 5.92 8.29 7.06
N PHE A 65 4.80 8.18 6.35
CA PHE A 65 4.35 6.94 5.70
C PHE A 65 5.35 6.42 4.67
N GLY A 66 5.84 7.30 3.78
CA GLY A 66 6.85 6.94 2.78
C GLY A 66 8.18 6.53 3.41
N ASN A 67 8.63 7.23 4.47
CA ASN A 67 9.84 6.86 5.20
C ASN A 67 9.73 5.46 5.83
N ALA A 68 8.56 5.11 6.39
CA ALA A 68 8.29 3.78 6.90
C ALA A 68 8.44 2.72 5.80
N LEU A 69 7.84 2.95 4.63
CA LEU A 69 7.92 2.02 3.51
C LEU A 69 9.36 1.86 2.99
N LEU A 70 10.11 2.96 2.83
CA LEU A 70 11.51 2.91 2.40
C LEU A 70 12.37 2.09 3.38
N GLU A 71 12.16 2.27 4.68
CA GLU A 71 12.87 1.48 5.69
C GLU A 71 12.48 0.00 5.61
N ALA A 72 11.18 -0.30 5.48
CA ALA A 72 10.68 -1.67 5.39
C ALA A 72 11.14 -2.38 4.11
N PHE A 73 11.24 -1.69 2.97
CA PHE A 73 11.81 -2.23 1.73
C PHE A 73 13.23 -2.71 1.92
N GLY A 74 14.06 -1.93 2.63
CA GLY A 74 15.44 -2.30 2.94
C GLY A 74 15.56 -3.49 3.90
N LYS A 75 14.50 -3.82 4.65
CA LYS A 75 14.46 -4.95 5.61
C LYS A 75 13.75 -6.19 5.06
N SER A 76 13.09 -6.06 3.91
CA SER A 76 12.36 -7.14 3.26
C SER A 76 13.28 -7.99 2.40
N SER A 77 12.99 -9.29 2.33
CA SER A 77 13.81 -10.29 1.61
C SER A 77 13.07 -10.98 0.47
N GLY A 78 11.77 -10.71 0.28
CA GLY A 78 10.94 -11.34 -0.75
C GLY A 78 11.29 -10.93 -2.17
N ASP A 79 11.03 -11.81 -3.12
CA ASP A 79 11.08 -11.54 -4.56
C ASP A 79 9.91 -10.66 -5.00
N ALA A 80 8.77 -10.79 -4.32
CA ALA A 80 7.62 -9.91 -4.40
C ALA A 80 7.36 -9.26 -3.04
N ILE A 81 6.96 -7.99 -3.07
CA ILE A 81 6.64 -7.21 -1.89
C ILE A 81 5.20 -6.73 -2.02
N VAL A 82 4.36 -7.11 -1.06
CA VAL A 82 2.97 -6.63 -0.96
C VAL A 82 2.92 -5.56 0.12
N ILE A 83 2.27 -4.46 -0.17
CA ILE A 83 2.01 -3.37 0.78
C ILE A 83 0.54 -3.40 1.13
N LEU A 84 0.24 -3.48 2.42
CA LEU A 84 -1.11 -3.62 2.98
C LEU A 84 -1.26 -2.65 4.16
N ASN A 85 -2.37 -1.93 4.25
CA ASN A 85 -2.64 -1.04 5.38
C ASN A 85 -3.01 -1.82 6.66
N GLY A 86 -2.67 -1.22 7.82
CA GLY A 86 -2.98 -1.81 9.12
C GLY A 86 -4.38 -1.52 9.66
N ASP A 87 -5.19 -0.71 8.95
CA ASP A 87 -6.50 -0.21 9.40
C ASP A 87 -7.69 -1.15 9.13
N GLY A 88 -7.44 -2.26 8.42
CA GLY A 88 -8.43 -3.28 8.10
C GLY A 88 -9.38 -2.94 6.95
N SER A 89 -9.19 -1.82 6.25
CA SER A 89 -9.97 -1.44 5.06
C SER A 89 -9.65 -2.33 3.85
N GLN A 90 -8.45 -2.85 3.77
CA GLN A 90 -7.99 -3.76 2.71
C GLN A 90 -8.15 -5.22 3.18
N ASP A 91 -8.73 -6.07 2.32
CA ASP A 91 -8.86 -7.50 2.64
C ASP A 91 -7.54 -8.24 2.40
N PRO A 92 -6.86 -8.75 3.44
CA PRO A 92 -5.64 -9.53 3.23
C PRO A 92 -5.83 -10.79 2.39
N LYS A 93 -7.07 -11.28 2.27
CA LYS A 93 -7.40 -12.45 1.44
C LYS A 93 -7.24 -12.20 -0.07
N ASP A 94 -7.14 -10.92 -0.47
CA ASP A 94 -6.89 -10.55 -1.87
C ASP A 94 -5.39 -10.59 -2.24
N ILE A 95 -4.48 -10.79 -1.28
CA ILE A 95 -3.04 -10.96 -1.54
C ILE A 95 -2.75 -11.95 -2.68
N PRO A 96 -3.37 -13.16 -2.71
CA PRO A 96 -3.14 -14.12 -3.80
C PRO A 96 -3.48 -13.58 -5.19
N LEU A 97 -4.48 -12.70 -5.33
CA LEU A 97 -4.85 -12.10 -6.61
C LEU A 97 -3.73 -11.20 -7.16
N LEU A 98 -3.10 -10.42 -6.28
CA LEU A 98 -1.96 -9.57 -6.66
C LEU A 98 -0.74 -10.45 -7.02
N LEU A 99 -0.47 -11.48 -6.23
CA LEU A 99 0.66 -12.39 -6.45
C LEU A 99 0.52 -13.20 -7.74
N GLU A 100 -0.70 -13.57 -8.12
CA GLU A 100 -0.99 -14.22 -9.41
C GLU A 100 -0.53 -13.34 -10.57
N LYS A 101 -0.86 -12.03 -10.53
CA LYS A 101 -0.43 -11.08 -11.56
C LYS A 101 1.09 -10.87 -11.58
N ILE A 102 1.75 -10.88 -10.42
CA ILE A 102 3.23 -10.87 -10.35
C ILE A 102 3.80 -12.14 -11.01
N ASN A 103 3.23 -13.33 -10.73
CA ASN A 103 3.65 -14.58 -11.34
C ASN A 103 3.43 -14.63 -12.86
N GLN A 104 2.44 -13.88 -13.38
CA GLN A 104 2.20 -13.68 -14.81
C GLN A 104 3.22 -12.73 -15.47
N GLY A 105 4.21 -12.26 -14.73
CA GLY A 105 5.31 -11.42 -15.23
C GLY A 105 5.06 -9.92 -15.17
N ASN A 106 4.05 -9.46 -14.39
CA ASN A 106 3.90 -8.04 -14.11
C ASN A 106 4.88 -7.62 -13.01
N ASP A 107 5.37 -6.39 -13.10
CA ASP A 107 6.32 -5.82 -12.14
C ASP A 107 5.63 -5.02 -11.03
N TYR A 108 4.47 -4.41 -11.33
CA TYR A 108 3.69 -3.59 -10.41
C TYR A 108 2.19 -3.92 -10.55
N VAL A 109 1.60 -4.41 -9.50
CA VAL A 109 0.18 -4.81 -9.48
C VAL A 109 -0.56 -3.99 -8.44
N MET A 110 -1.66 -3.39 -8.84
CA MET A 110 -2.50 -2.53 -8.00
C MET A 110 -3.85 -3.18 -7.77
N ALA A 111 -4.32 -3.18 -6.54
CA ALA A 111 -5.72 -3.38 -6.26
C ALA A 111 -6.48 -2.10 -6.63
N SER A 112 -7.69 -2.24 -7.16
CA SER A 112 -8.51 -1.10 -7.57
C SER A 112 -9.96 -1.29 -7.12
N ARG A 113 -10.50 -0.24 -6.49
CA ARG A 113 -11.91 -0.11 -6.13
C ARG A 113 -12.78 0.21 -7.33
N TYR A 114 -12.19 0.80 -8.36
CA TYR A 114 -12.90 1.37 -9.51
C TYR A 114 -12.70 0.58 -10.80
N ALA A 115 -11.91 -0.48 -10.80
CA ALA A 115 -11.87 -1.47 -11.87
C ALA A 115 -13.21 -2.24 -11.95
N LYS A 116 -13.53 -2.79 -13.12
CA LYS A 116 -14.77 -3.55 -13.30
C LYS A 116 -14.86 -4.72 -12.31
N GLY A 117 -15.82 -4.68 -11.42
CA GLY A 117 -16.02 -5.66 -10.32
C GLY A 117 -15.49 -5.20 -8.97
N GLY A 118 -14.75 -4.07 -8.91
CA GLY A 118 -14.33 -3.46 -7.65
C GLY A 118 -15.41 -2.54 -7.08
N ARG A 119 -15.29 -2.24 -5.79
CA ARG A 119 -16.13 -1.23 -5.10
C ARG A 119 -15.46 -0.79 -3.79
N SER A 120 -15.97 0.29 -3.21
CA SER A 120 -15.62 0.74 -1.86
C SER A 120 -16.85 0.80 -0.98
N ASP A 121 -16.75 0.23 0.21
CA ASP A 121 -17.75 0.36 1.29
C ASP A 121 -17.37 1.49 2.26
N ASP A 122 -16.23 2.20 2.05
CA ASP A 122 -15.71 3.29 2.89
C ASP A 122 -15.74 4.67 2.20
N ASP A 123 -15.96 4.72 0.89
CA ASP A 123 -15.97 5.98 0.14
C ASP A 123 -17.24 6.80 0.43
N SER A 124 -17.04 8.05 0.86
CA SER A 124 -18.08 9.06 0.74
C SER A 124 -18.11 9.61 -0.69
N VAL A 125 -19.22 10.25 -1.09
CA VAL A 125 -19.35 10.90 -2.41
C VAL A 125 -18.19 11.87 -2.68
N ILE A 126 -17.78 12.65 -1.66
CA ILE A 126 -16.68 13.60 -1.77
C ILE A 126 -15.35 12.89 -2.00
N ARG A 127 -15.06 11.80 -1.26
CA ARG A 127 -13.85 10.98 -1.46
C ARG A 127 -13.84 10.34 -2.85
N PHE A 128 -14.96 9.78 -3.28
CA PHE A 128 -15.10 9.19 -4.62
C PHE A 128 -14.76 10.22 -5.70
N ILE A 129 -15.39 11.41 -5.68
CA ILE A 129 -15.12 12.47 -6.67
C ILE A 129 -13.65 12.89 -6.61
N GLY A 130 -13.09 13.12 -5.41
CA GLY A 130 -11.70 13.50 -5.22
C GLY A 130 -10.73 12.43 -5.76
N ASN A 131 -10.96 11.17 -5.45
CA ASN A 131 -10.13 10.05 -5.91
C ASN A 131 -10.19 9.91 -7.44
N ARG A 132 -11.39 10.02 -8.04
CA ARG A 132 -11.56 9.96 -9.50
C ARG A 132 -10.88 11.14 -10.21
N THR A 133 -10.99 12.34 -9.64
CA THR A 133 -10.34 13.56 -10.19
C THR A 133 -8.81 13.42 -10.15
N LEU A 134 -8.23 13.01 -9.02
CA LEU A 134 -6.78 12.83 -8.90
C LEU A 134 -6.28 11.70 -9.80
N THR A 135 -7.04 10.61 -9.94
CA THR A 135 -6.71 9.52 -10.87
C THR A 135 -6.76 10.01 -12.33
N PHE A 136 -7.78 10.77 -12.71
CA PHE A 136 -7.86 11.38 -14.05
C PHE A 136 -6.65 12.29 -14.32
N LEU A 137 -6.29 13.16 -13.38
CA LEU A 137 -5.12 14.05 -13.52
C LEU A 137 -3.81 13.24 -13.62
N THR A 138 -3.67 12.17 -12.84
CA THR A 138 -2.50 11.27 -12.93
C THR A 138 -2.39 10.66 -14.32
N ASN A 139 -3.50 10.13 -14.85
CA ASN A 139 -3.53 9.54 -16.18
C ASN A 139 -3.21 10.57 -17.27
N LEU A 140 -3.76 11.78 -17.15
CA LEU A 140 -3.55 12.86 -18.12
C LEU A 140 -2.10 13.34 -18.14
N VAL A 141 -1.52 13.64 -16.96
CA VAL A 141 -0.18 14.24 -16.85
C VAL A 141 0.92 13.22 -17.14
N HIS A 142 0.77 12.00 -16.62
CA HIS A 142 1.81 10.98 -16.72
C HIS A 142 1.55 9.90 -17.77
N ARG A 143 0.43 10.02 -18.52
CA ARG A 143 0.01 9.05 -19.54
C ARG A 143 -0.10 7.62 -18.99
N THR A 144 -0.49 7.51 -17.71
CA THR A 144 -0.85 6.23 -17.10
C THR A 144 -2.25 5.83 -17.57
N ASN A 145 -2.63 4.59 -17.37
CA ASN A 145 -3.98 4.12 -17.68
C ASN A 145 -4.47 3.24 -16.54
N VAL A 146 -4.55 3.85 -15.33
CA VAL A 146 -5.00 3.16 -14.12
C VAL A 146 -6.40 3.60 -13.75
N SER A 147 -7.18 2.70 -13.15
CA SER A 147 -8.54 2.98 -12.73
C SER A 147 -8.61 3.61 -11.32
N ASP A 148 -7.60 3.40 -10.47
CA ASP A 148 -7.51 3.91 -9.09
C ASP A 148 -6.06 4.17 -8.68
N SER A 149 -5.61 5.41 -8.76
CA SER A 149 -4.22 5.78 -8.43
C SER A 149 -3.94 5.96 -6.94
N LEU A 150 -4.97 5.95 -6.09
CA LEU A 150 -4.84 6.31 -4.67
C LEU A 150 -5.07 5.14 -3.70
N TYR A 151 -5.58 4.01 -4.18
CA TYR A 151 -5.76 2.83 -3.35
C TYR A 151 -4.45 2.05 -3.23
N PHE A 152 -3.76 2.25 -2.14
CA PHE A 152 -2.40 1.74 -1.98
C PHE A 152 -2.38 0.34 -1.35
N PHE A 153 -3.05 -0.61 -2.00
CA PHE A 153 -2.88 -2.04 -1.82
C PHE A 153 -2.21 -2.58 -3.07
N THR A 154 -0.91 -2.79 -3.00
CA THR A 154 -0.08 -3.05 -4.18
C THR A 154 0.89 -4.20 -3.96
N ALA A 155 1.27 -4.87 -5.06
CA ALA A 155 2.40 -5.78 -5.09
C ALA A 155 3.43 -5.28 -6.10
N ILE A 156 4.70 -5.29 -5.73
CA ILE A 156 5.81 -4.94 -6.62
C ILE A 156 6.87 -6.05 -6.63
N SER A 157 7.35 -6.40 -7.82
CA SER A 157 8.48 -7.32 -7.93
C SER A 157 9.76 -6.68 -7.39
N ARG A 158 10.65 -7.47 -6.76
CA ARG A 158 11.97 -6.98 -6.32
C ARG A 158 12.77 -6.37 -7.47
N LYS A 159 12.65 -6.96 -8.65
CA LYS A 159 13.27 -6.44 -9.88
C LYS A 159 12.71 -5.07 -10.24
N GLY A 160 11.40 -4.90 -10.18
CA GLY A 160 10.72 -3.62 -10.42
C GLY A 160 11.11 -2.57 -9.40
N LEU A 161 11.10 -2.92 -8.10
CA LEU A 161 11.47 -2.00 -7.02
C LEU A 161 12.90 -1.47 -7.17
N LYS A 162 13.85 -2.30 -7.64
CA LYS A 162 15.24 -1.88 -7.88
C LYS A 162 15.41 -0.85 -9.00
N LYS A 163 14.42 -0.71 -9.89
CA LYS A 163 14.46 0.26 -11.00
C LYS A 163 13.94 1.65 -10.61
N ILE A 164 13.32 1.77 -9.45
CA ILE A 164 12.69 3.01 -9.00
C ILE A 164 13.26 3.45 -7.66
N HIS A 165 13.29 4.75 -7.43
CA HIS A 165 13.91 5.34 -6.24
C HIS A 165 13.00 6.42 -5.64
N PRO A 166 11.80 6.06 -5.13
CA PRO A 166 10.89 7.02 -4.52
C PRO A 166 11.53 7.63 -3.26
N LYS A 167 11.20 8.90 -2.97
CA LYS A 167 11.83 9.67 -1.89
C LYS A 167 10.84 10.42 -1.01
N SER A 168 9.57 10.50 -1.41
CA SER A 168 8.55 11.24 -0.67
C SER A 168 8.38 10.67 0.73
N PRO A 169 8.42 11.51 1.77
CA PRO A 169 8.35 11.03 3.15
C PRO A 169 6.93 10.71 3.62
N GLY A 170 5.90 11.30 3.02
CA GLY A 170 4.51 11.22 3.43
C GLY A 170 3.63 10.32 2.55
N PHE A 171 2.32 10.57 2.56
CA PHE A 171 1.35 9.81 1.75
C PHE A 171 1.46 10.07 0.25
N GLU A 172 2.06 11.17 -0.17
CA GLU A 172 2.40 11.43 -1.57
C GLU A 172 3.34 10.37 -2.16
N PHE A 173 3.95 9.55 -1.33
CA PHE A 173 4.71 8.37 -1.74
C PHE A 173 3.89 7.41 -2.60
N CYS A 174 2.59 7.25 -2.30
CA CYS A 174 1.72 6.33 -3.03
C CYS A 174 1.63 6.69 -4.51
N ILE A 175 1.50 7.99 -4.81
CA ILE A 175 1.44 8.45 -6.19
C ILE A 175 2.84 8.54 -6.84
N GLU A 176 3.86 8.87 -6.05
CA GLU A 176 5.24 8.93 -6.54
C GLU A 176 5.71 7.56 -7.04
N ILE A 177 5.50 6.50 -6.27
CA ILE A 177 5.93 5.15 -6.65
C ILE A 177 5.21 4.67 -7.92
N LEU A 178 3.92 4.98 -8.08
CA LEU A 178 3.14 4.70 -9.28
C LEU A 178 3.73 5.41 -10.50
N ILE A 179 3.96 6.73 -10.41
CA ILE A 179 4.51 7.53 -11.50
C ILE A 179 5.91 7.03 -11.89
N MET A 180 6.76 6.78 -10.91
CA MET A 180 8.12 6.26 -11.16
C MET A 180 8.09 4.87 -11.79
N ALA A 181 7.21 3.98 -11.32
CA ALA A 181 7.06 2.65 -11.90
C ALA A 181 6.63 2.74 -13.37
N HIS A 182 5.70 3.62 -13.70
CA HIS A 182 5.26 3.85 -15.08
C HIS A 182 6.41 4.39 -15.95
N LYS A 183 7.12 5.43 -15.48
CA LYS A 183 8.25 6.02 -16.21
C LYS A 183 9.42 5.05 -16.42
N ALA A 184 9.62 4.13 -15.47
CA ALA A 184 10.63 3.06 -15.58
C ALA A 184 10.21 1.92 -16.52
N GLY A 185 9.04 2.01 -17.17
CA GLY A 185 8.54 0.99 -18.10
C GLY A 185 8.24 -0.33 -17.41
N LEU A 186 7.82 -0.31 -16.13
CA LEU A 186 7.40 -1.52 -15.45
C LEU A 186 6.09 -2.04 -16.07
N LYS A 187 5.92 -3.36 -16.09
CA LYS A 187 4.66 -3.98 -16.52
C LYS A 187 3.62 -3.89 -15.42
N PHE A 188 2.46 -3.30 -15.75
CA PHE A 188 1.35 -3.06 -14.82
C PHE A 188 0.23 -4.06 -15.00
N ALA A 189 -0.44 -4.36 -13.87
CA ALA A 189 -1.78 -4.96 -13.86
C ALA A 189 -2.62 -4.34 -12.74
N GLU A 190 -3.94 -4.35 -12.90
CA GLU A 190 -4.89 -4.04 -11.85
C GLU A 190 -5.73 -5.28 -11.52
N VAL A 191 -6.13 -5.39 -10.26
CA VAL A 191 -7.07 -6.40 -9.78
C VAL A 191 -8.24 -5.71 -9.09
N PRO A 192 -9.50 -6.02 -9.45
CA PRO A 192 -10.65 -5.45 -8.77
C PRO A 192 -10.74 -6.02 -7.34
N VAL A 193 -10.99 -5.16 -6.38
CA VAL A 193 -11.17 -5.54 -4.97
C VAL A 193 -12.33 -4.79 -4.33
N VAL A 194 -12.79 -5.30 -3.20
CA VAL A 194 -13.78 -4.63 -2.36
C VAL A 194 -13.06 -4.00 -1.16
N GLU A 195 -13.03 -2.66 -1.10
CA GLU A 195 -12.58 -1.95 0.09
C GLU A 195 -13.64 -2.08 1.17
N ARG A 196 -13.25 -2.51 2.34
CA ARG A 196 -14.09 -2.62 3.54
C ARG A 196 -14.12 -1.28 4.29
N ALA A 197 -15.11 -1.06 5.12
CA ALA A 197 -15.08 0.02 6.09
C ALA A 197 -13.86 -0.12 7.01
N SER A 198 -13.09 0.96 7.18
CA SER A 198 -11.95 0.98 8.08
C SER A 198 -12.37 0.73 9.54
N LEU A 199 -11.61 -0.09 10.25
CA LEU A 199 -11.80 -0.34 11.68
C LEU A 199 -11.21 0.77 12.57
N SER A 200 -10.43 1.65 11.98
CA SER A 200 -9.76 2.76 12.65
C SER A 200 -10.29 4.10 12.14
N LYS A 201 -10.36 5.09 13.01
CA LYS A 201 -10.67 6.45 12.57
C LYS A 201 -9.55 7.01 11.72
N SER A 202 -9.89 7.60 10.57
CA SER A 202 -8.90 8.30 9.73
C SER A 202 -8.18 9.38 10.54
N LYS A 203 -6.86 9.34 10.54
CA LYS A 203 -5.97 10.30 11.22
C LYS A 203 -5.38 11.30 10.24
N VAL A 204 -5.81 11.20 8.99
CA VAL A 204 -5.29 11.97 7.87
C VAL A 204 -6.25 13.10 7.54
N ASN A 205 -5.73 14.33 7.50
CA ASN A 205 -6.46 15.43 6.92
C ASN A 205 -6.50 15.24 5.40
N ALA A 206 -7.64 14.80 4.88
CA ALA A 206 -7.82 14.45 3.47
C ALA A 206 -7.50 15.61 2.52
N PHE A 207 -7.82 16.86 2.93
CA PHE A 207 -7.54 18.04 2.12
C PHE A 207 -6.04 18.32 2.03
N LEU A 208 -5.33 18.27 3.16
CA LEU A 208 -3.89 18.51 3.20
C LEU A 208 -3.12 17.42 2.44
N VAL A 209 -3.54 16.16 2.58
CA VAL A 209 -2.90 15.05 1.84
C VAL A 209 -3.25 15.13 0.36
N GLY A 210 -4.50 15.42 0.02
CA GLY A 210 -4.94 15.61 -1.37
C GLY A 210 -4.15 16.71 -2.08
N SER A 211 -3.89 17.85 -1.42
CA SER A 211 -3.08 18.94 -2.00
C SER A 211 -1.62 18.53 -2.25
N LYS A 212 -1.00 17.75 -1.34
CA LYS A 212 0.34 17.23 -1.53
C LYS A 212 0.41 16.20 -2.68
N ILE A 213 -0.61 15.35 -2.79
CA ILE A 213 -0.73 14.40 -3.90
C ILE A 213 -0.90 15.15 -5.22
N LEU A 214 -1.79 16.15 -5.28
CA LEU A 214 -1.98 16.97 -6.47
C LEU A 214 -0.66 17.66 -6.87
N TRP A 215 0.04 18.25 -5.91
CA TRP A 215 1.35 18.86 -6.17
C TRP A 215 2.33 17.84 -6.75
N LYS A 216 2.37 16.64 -6.19
CA LYS A 216 3.23 15.57 -6.67
C LYS A 216 2.86 15.11 -8.10
N ILE A 217 1.58 15.05 -8.45
CA ILE A 217 1.11 14.75 -9.81
C ILE A 217 1.60 15.82 -10.80
N LEU A 218 1.56 17.09 -10.41
CA LEU A 218 1.95 18.21 -11.28
C LEU A 218 3.47 18.36 -11.41
N GLN A 219 4.27 17.75 -10.54
CA GLN A 219 5.73 17.75 -10.67
C GLN A 219 6.16 16.90 -11.87
N SER A 220 6.91 17.51 -12.78
CA SER A 220 7.64 16.77 -13.84
C SER A 220 8.88 16.15 -13.22
N TYR A 221 9.02 14.83 -13.31
CA TYR A 221 10.24 14.10 -12.96
C TYR A 221 11.12 13.90 -14.20
#